data_43aa4e00505d48b94dcc79d0c5312b08
#
_entry.id   43aa4e00505d48b94dcc79d0c5312b08
#
_cell.length_a   1.000
_cell.length_b   1.000
_cell.length_c   1.000
_cell.angle_alpha   90.00
_cell.angle_beta   90.00
_cell.angle_gamma   90.00
#
_symmetry.space_group_name_H-M   'P 1'
#
loop_
_entity.id
_entity.type
_entity.pdbx_description
1 polymer ?
#
loop_
_entity_poly.entity_id
_entity_poly.type
_entity_poly.pdbx_seq_one_letter_code
_entity_poly.pdbx_strand_id
1 'polypeptide(L)'
;MSLSIVISQLFNGISLGSILLLIALGLAITFGQMNIINMAHGEFIMIGAYTTYLLQQLFIQYLPQAAFGYYFILAIPLAFIVAAFIGLLMEKSIVRFLYKRPLDSLLATWGVSLILQQAARTIFGAPNVAVVAPEWLNGGLMLLGVTFPYKRLFILALVLLSIFLLFVYLYKTPSGRRMKAVTLNREMASCLGVSTRKVDSRAFALGSGFAGIAGCSLTLIGSIGPTLGTAYIVDAFMIVILGGVGKLKGTIIAALMLGIVSTFVEMSTSATIAKLIVFAFIVIFLQWKPTGLVGTKVRALD
;
A
#
# COMPACT_ATOMS: atom_id res chain seq x y z
N MET A 1 -17.77 -14.13 -24.74
CA MET A 1 -17.57 -12.84 -24.04
C MET A 1 -17.40 -11.76 -25.09
N SER A 2 -18.12 -10.64 -25.01
CA SER A 2 -17.88 -9.51 -25.92
C SER A 2 -16.52 -8.87 -25.61
N LEU A 3 -15.83 -8.38 -26.65
CA LEU A 3 -14.52 -7.73 -26.51
C LEU A 3 -14.56 -6.57 -25.48
N SER A 4 -15.67 -5.85 -25.44
CA SER A 4 -15.90 -4.76 -24.50
C SER A 4 -15.87 -5.21 -23.03
N ILE A 5 -16.40 -6.40 -22.70
CA ILE A 5 -16.37 -6.95 -21.35
C ILE A 5 -14.92 -7.29 -20.95
N VAL A 6 -14.15 -7.90 -21.84
CA VAL A 6 -12.74 -8.24 -21.56
C VAL A 6 -11.92 -6.97 -21.33
N ILE A 7 -12.09 -5.94 -22.15
CA ILE A 7 -11.39 -4.65 -21.98
C ILE A 7 -11.76 -4.01 -20.65
N SER A 8 -13.04 -3.98 -20.30
CA SER A 8 -13.51 -3.45 -19.00
C SER A 8 -12.88 -4.20 -17.83
N GLN A 9 -12.82 -5.52 -17.88
CA GLN A 9 -12.26 -6.34 -16.81
C GLN A 9 -10.75 -6.19 -16.68
N LEU A 10 -10.04 -6.10 -17.79
CA LEU A 10 -8.60 -5.80 -17.77
C LEU A 10 -8.33 -4.44 -17.12
N PHE A 11 -9.08 -3.41 -17.48
CA PHE A 11 -8.94 -2.08 -16.88
C PHE A 11 -9.29 -2.10 -15.38
N ASN A 12 -10.36 -2.78 -15.00
CA ASN A 12 -10.74 -2.95 -13.59
C ASN A 12 -9.64 -3.67 -12.81
N GLY A 13 -9.08 -4.73 -13.38
CA GLY A 13 -7.99 -5.49 -12.78
C GLY A 13 -6.70 -4.69 -12.62
N ILE A 14 -6.32 -3.90 -13.64
CA ILE A 14 -5.18 -3.00 -13.57
C ILE A 14 -5.41 -1.92 -12.51
N SER A 15 -6.61 -1.36 -12.43
CA SER A 15 -6.97 -0.36 -11.43
C SER A 15 -6.90 -0.92 -10.01
N LEU A 16 -7.47 -2.12 -9.76
CA LEU A 16 -7.38 -2.81 -8.48
C LEU A 16 -5.92 -3.15 -8.15
N GLY A 17 -5.20 -3.73 -9.10
CA GLY A 17 -3.79 -4.06 -8.97
C GLY A 17 -2.91 -2.85 -8.66
N SER A 18 -3.27 -1.67 -9.16
CA SER A 18 -2.55 -0.42 -8.87
C SER A 18 -2.71 0.03 -7.42
N ILE A 19 -3.89 -0.11 -6.84
CA ILE A 19 -4.11 0.19 -5.40
C ILE A 19 -3.35 -0.81 -4.54
N LEU A 20 -3.51 -2.10 -4.84
CA LEU A 20 -2.78 -3.16 -4.15
C LEU A 20 -1.27 -2.98 -4.26
N LEU A 21 -0.79 -2.49 -5.41
CA LEU A 21 0.62 -2.14 -5.61
C LEU A 21 1.07 -1.04 -4.67
N LEU A 22 0.30 0.01 -4.50
CA LEU A 22 0.67 1.12 -3.63
C LEU A 22 0.80 0.68 -2.17
N ILE A 23 -0.13 -0.16 -1.71
CA ILE A 23 -0.08 -0.79 -0.39
C ILE A 23 1.16 -1.70 -0.27
N ALA A 24 1.33 -2.58 -1.25
CA ALA A 24 2.42 -3.56 -1.26
C ALA A 24 3.80 -2.91 -1.40
N LEU A 25 3.93 -1.77 -2.11
CA LEU A 25 5.18 -1.01 -2.20
C LEU A 25 5.63 -0.51 -0.83
N GLY A 26 4.71 0.05 -0.04
CA GLY A 26 5.01 0.45 1.33
C GLY A 26 5.51 -0.71 2.18
N LEU A 27 4.82 -1.84 2.12
CA LEU A 27 5.19 -3.06 2.82
C LEU A 27 6.51 -3.66 2.30
N ALA A 28 6.75 -3.67 0.98
CA ALA A 28 7.97 -4.18 0.38
C ALA A 28 9.21 -3.38 0.81
N ILE A 29 9.06 -2.06 1.00
CA ILE A 29 10.13 -1.21 1.51
C ILE A 29 10.45 -1.58 2.96
N THR A 30 9.45 -1.64 3.83
CA THR A 30 9.65 -1.91 5.26
C THR A 30 10.13 -3.33 5.50
N PHE A 31 9.46 -4.32 4.92
CA PHE A 31 9.82 -5.72 5.06
C PHE A 31 11.17 -6.04 4.39
N GLY A 32 11.41 -5.52 3.18
CA GLY A 32 12.69 -5.72 2.48
C GLY A 32 13.89 -5.07 3.17
N GLN A 33 13.69 -3.98 3.95
CA GLN A 33 14.75 -3.28 4.67
C GLN A 33 15.05 -3.90 6.02
N MET A 34 14.03 -4.31 6.76
CA MET A 34 14.14 -4.69 8.17
C MET A 34 13.93 -6.18 8.42
N ASN A 35 13.37 -6.90 7.46
CA ASN A 35 12.94 -8.30 7.58
C ASN A 35 11.98 -8.53 8.77
N ILE A 36 11.09 -7.57 9.02
CA ILE A 36 10.10 -7.57 10.09
C ILE A 36 8.70 -7.65 9.49
N ILE A 37 7.89 -8.55 10.01
CA ILE A 37 6.47 -8.64 9.67
C ILE A 37 5.72 -7.60 10.50
N ASN A 38 5.14 -6.60 9.82
CA ASN A 38 4.36 -5.54 10.45
C ASN A 38 2.86 -5.69 10.12
N MET A 39 2.09 -6.23 11.06
CA MET A 39 0.64 -6.38 10.88
C MET A 39 -0.11 -5.05 10.94
N ALA A 40 0.44 -4.04 11.63
CA ALA A 40 -0.16 -2.71 11.69
C ALA A 40 0.00 -1.89 10.38
N HIS A 41 0.69 -2.45 9.36
CA HIS A 41 0.83 -1.75 8.08
C HIS A 41 -0.54 -1.45 7.43
N GLY A 42 -1.52 -2.33 7.61
CA GLY A 42 -2.89 -2.11 7.17
C GLY A 42 -3.52 -0.85 7.80
N GLU A 43 -3.22 -0.58 9.06
CA GLU A 43 -3.82 0.56 9.76
C GLU A 43 -3.31 1.91 9.27
N PHE A 44 -2.15 1.96 8.62
CA PHE A 44 -1.70 3.19 7.94
C PHE A 44 -2.56 3.51 6.72
N ILE A 45 -3.17 2.50 6.08
CA ILE A 45 -4.18 2.68 5.03
C ILE A 45 -5.42 3.35 5.63
N MET A 46 -5.91 2.82 6.74
CA MET A 46 -7.04 3.38 7.49
C MET A 46 -6.75 4.83 7.91
N ILE A 47 -5.58 5.11 8.46
CA ILE A 47 -5.17 6.46 8.86
C ILE A 47 -5.19 7.43 7.67
N GLY A 48 -4.65 7.03 6.52
CA GLY A 48 -4.69 7.85 5.31
C GLY A 48 -6.12 8.13 4.82
N ALA A 49 -6.99 7.14 4.88
CA ALA A 49 -8.39 7.26 4.52
C ALA A 49 -9.15 8.23 5.47
N TYR A 50 -8.98 8.06 6.78
CA TYR A 50 -9.59 8.99 7.75
C TYR A 50 -8.99 10.40 7.70
N THR A 51 -7.71 10.55 7.38
CA THR A 51 -7.10 11.88 7.13
C THR A 51 -7.80 12.58 5.96
N THR A 52 -8.09 11.85 4.89
CA THR A 52 -8.85 12.37 3.75
C THR A 52 -10.27 12.77 4.14
N TYR A 53 -10.95 11.95 4.94
CA TYR A 53 -12.28 12.25 5.46
C TYR A 53 -12.29 13.50 6.35
N LEU A 54 -11.34 13.62 7.28
CA LEU A 54 -11.22 14.81 8.13
C LEU A 54 -11.00 16.08 7.32
N LEU A 55 -10.12 16.02 6.32
CA LEU A 55 -9.86 17.17 5.46
C LEU A 55 -11.11 17.55 4.66
N GLN A 56 -11.87 16.58 4.17
CA GLN A 56 -13.17 16.84 3.53
C GLN A 56 -14.13 17.56 4.47
N GLN A 57 -14.28 17.10 5.71
CA GLN A 57 -15.17 17.74 6.70
C GLN A 57 -14.74 19.17 7.01
N LEU A 58 -13.43 19.42 7.14
CA LEU A 58 -12.91 20.77 7.33
C LEU A 58 -13.24 21.68 6.14
N PHE A 59 -13.13 21.19 4.91
CA PHE A 59 -13.49 21.96 3.72
C PHE A 59 -14.98 22.26 3.65
N ILE A 60 -15.84 21.29 3.99
CA ILE A 60 -17.30 21.51 4.04
C ILE A 60 -17.66 22.55 5.08
N GLN A 61 -17.02 22.54 6.26
CA GLN A 61 -17.40 23.38 7.39
C GLN A 61 -16.87 24.81 7.29
N TYR A 62 -15.65 25.00 6.74
CA TYR A 62 -14.93 26.28 6.83
C TYR A 62 -14.65 26.97 5.51
N LEU A 63 -14.77 26.28 4.36
CA LEU A 63 -14.40 26.83 3.06
C LEU A 63 -15.58 26.95 2.10
N PRO A 64 -15.55 27.93 1.18
CA PRO A 64 -16.58 28.07 0.15
C PRO A 64 -16.66 26.82 -0.73
N GLN A 65 -17.85 26.53 -1.24
CA GLN A 65 -18.13 25.37 -2.11
C GLN A 65 -17.22 25.31 -3.34
N ALA A 66 -16.79 26.46 -3.86
CA ALA A 66 -15.83 26.56 -4.97
C ALA A 66 -14.45 25.95 -4.65
N ALA A 67 -14.04 25.94 -3.39
CA ALA A 67 -12.76 25.36 -2.96
C ALA A 67 -12.83 23.84 -2.72
N PHE A 68 -14.05 23.27 -2.65
CA PHE A 68 -14.26 21.86 -2.34
C PHE A 68 -13.53 20.92 -3.28
N GLY A 69 -13.40 21.25 -4.58
CA GLY A 69 -12.67 20.44 -5.55
C GLY A 69 -11.19 20.20 -5.22
N TYR A 70 -10.55 21.09 -4.45
CA TYR A 70 -9.12 21.02 -4.16
C TYR A 70 -8.77 20.21 -2.91
N TYR A 71 -9.75 19.87 -2.04
CA TYR A 71 -9.46 19.12 -0.82
C TYR A 71 -8.72 17.81 -1.09
N PHE A 72 -9.09 17.11 -2.16
CA PHE A 72 -8.53 15.79 -2.48
C PHE A 72 -7.06 15.87 -2.89
N ILE A 73 -6.67 16.93 -3.63
CA ILE A 73 -5.27 17.16 -4.02
C ILE A 73 -4.41 17.41 -2.78
N LEU A 74 -4.93 18.16 -1.80
CA LEU A 74 -4.26 18.40 -0.52
C LEU A 74 -4.29 17.18 0.40
N ALA A 75 -5.32 16.33 0.29
CA ALA A 75 -5.42 15.11 1.08
C ALA A 75 -4.29 14.12 0.80
N ILE A 76 -3.81 14.04 -0.44
CA ILE A 76 -2.75 13.09 -0.84
C ILE A 76 -1.45 13.32 -0.04
N PRO A 77 -0.80 14.51 -0.09
CA PRO A 77 0.40 14.75 0.69
C PRO A 77 0.14 14.72 2.20
N LEU A 78 -1.04 15.16 2.66
CA LEU A 78 -1.38 15.13 4.07
C LEU A 78 -1.54 13.70 4.59
N ALA A 79 -2.22 12.82 3.86
CA ALA A 79 -2.34 11.40 4.18
C ALA A 79 -0.96 10.70 4.23
N PHE A 80 -0.06 11.04 3.30
CA PHE A 80 1.33 10.57 3.34
C PHE A 80 2.04 11.03 4.62
N ILE A 81 1.99 12.33 4.93
CA ILE A 81 2.70 12.91 6.09
C ILE A 81 2.16 12.35 7.41
N VAL A 82 0.84 12.29 7.58
CA VAL A 82 0.22 11.79 8.82
C VAL A 82 0.53 10.30 9.02
N ALA A 83 0.36 9.48 7.99
CA ALA A 83 0.68 8.06 8.08
C ALA A 83 2.18 7.83 8.30
N ALA A 84 3.06 8.59 7.64
CA ALA A 84 4.51 8.52 7.82
C ALA A 84 4.91 8.94 9.24
N PHE A 85 4.28 9.97 9.80
CA PHE A 85 4.55 10.44 11.16
C PHE A 85 4.14 9.39 12.21
N ILE A 86 2.93 8.83 12.10
CA ILE A 86 2.46 7.78 13.01
C ILE A 86 3.33 6.51 12.86
N GLY A 87 3.69 6.14 11.63
CA GLY A 87 4.63 5.07 11.36
C GLY A 87 5.99 5.30 12.01
N LEU A 88 6.53 6.52 11.91
CA LEU A 88 7.79 6.89 12.55
C LEU A 88 7.71 6.78 14.08
N LEU A 89 6.60 7.21 14.67
CA LEU A 89 6.36 7.07 16.11
C LEU A 89 6.34 5.59 16.51
N MET A 90 5.58 4.77 15.78
CA MET A 90 5.50 3.33 16.02
C MET A 90 6.86 2.64 15.89
N GLU A 91 7.65 2.98 14.88
CA GLU A 91 8.99 2.43 14.71
C GLU A 91 9.88 2.77 15.89
N LYS A 92 9.91 4.03 16.31
CA LYS A 92 10.76 4.49 17.40
C LYS A 92 10.35 3.96 18.78
N SER A 93 9.05 3.76 19.02
CA SER A 93 8.52 3.33 20.32
C SER A 93 8.49 1.82 20.51
N ILE A 94 8.21 1.05 19.44
CA ILE A 94 7.93 -0.38 19.55
C ILE A 94 8.84 -1.20 18.64
N VAL A 95 8.78 -0.96 17.30
CA VAL A 95 9.37 -1.87 16.30
C VAL A 95 10.88 -1.95 16.43
N ARG A 96 11.54 -0.84 16.76
CA ARG A 96 13.00 -0.75 16.97
C ARG A 96 13.54 -1.76 17.96
N PHE A 97 12.81 -2.07 19.00
CA PHE A 97 13.25 -2.99 20.07
C PHE A 97 13.07 -4.46 19.68
N LEU A 98 12.35 -4.72 18.59
CA LEU A 98 11.94 -6.05 18.15
C LEU A 98 12.67 -6.55 16.89
N TYR A 99 13.66 -5.83 16.37
CA TYR A 99 14.34 -6.15 15.11
C TYR A 99 14.98 -7.54 15.04
N LYS A 100 15.30 -8.14 16.16
CA LYS A 100 15.90 -9.49 16.22
C LYS A 100 14.90 -10.58 16.60
N ARG A 101 13.62 -10.24 16.74
CA ARG A 101 12.56 -11.13 17.25
C ARG A 101 11.33 -11.06 16.35
N PRO A 102 11.31 -11.80 15.23
CA PRO A 102 10.24 -11.66 14.22
C PRO A 102 8.85 -12.02 14.75
N LEU A 103 8.73 -13.05 15.61
CA LEU A 103 7.43 -13.43 16.22
C LEU A 103 6.93 -12.39 17.21
N ASP A 104 7.83 -11.86 18.06
CA ASP A 104 7.47 -10.80 19.01
C ASP A 104 7.04 -9.52 18.26
N SER A 105 7.71 -9.20 17.14
CA SER A 105 7.34 -8.05 16.32
C SER A 105 5.96 -8.22 15.68
N LEU A 106 5.62 -9.42 15.22
CA LEU A 106 4.30 -9.72 14.67
C LEU A 106 3.21 -9.53 15.72
N LEU A 107 3.39 -10.09 16.91
CA LEU A 107 2.41 -9.97 18.02
C LEU A 107 2.28 -8.52 18.51
N ALA A 108 3.40 -7.82 18.70
CA ALA A 108 3.36 -6.42 19.14
C ALA A 108 2.70 -5.51 18.10
N THR A 109 3.01 -5.68 16.82
CA THR A 109 2.39 -4.88 15.74
C THR A 109 0.91 -5.21 15.56
N TRP A 110 0.50 -6.47 15.79
CA TRP A 110 -0.91 -6.83 15.83
C TRP A 110 -1.64 -6.16 17.00
N GLY A 111 -1.04 -6.13 18.20
CA GLY A 111 -1.59 -5.37 19.34
C GLY A 111 -1.74 -3.89 19.03
N VAL A 112 -0.74 -3.26 18.37
CA VAL A 112 -0.84 -1.87 17.90
C VAL A 112 -1.97 -1.69 16.88
N SER A 113 -2.15 -2.64 15.97
CA SER A 113 -3.26 -2.62 15.00
C SER A 113 -4.61 -2.54 15.72
N LEU A 114 -4.83 -3.37 16.74
CA LEU A 114 -6.06 -3.35 17.54
C LEU A 114 -6.27 -2.01 18.27
N ILE A 115 -5.21 -1.43 18.81
CA ILE A 115 -5.26 -0.11 19.47
C ILE A 115 -5.65 0.97 18.47
N LEU A 116 -5.04 1.00 17.28
CA LEU A 116 -5.35 1.97 16.25
C LEU A 116 -6.79 1.82 15.72
N GLN A 117 -7.27 0.60 15.53
CA GLN A 117 -8.67 0.33 15.15
C GLN A 117 -9.64 0.82 16.23
N GLN A 118 -9.34 0.54 17.49
CA GLN A 118 -10.19 0.98 18.60
C GLN A 118 -10.16 2.50 18.75
N ALA A 119 -9.00 3.13 18.58
CA ALA A 119 -8.90 4.59 18.56
C ALA A 119 -9.75 5.21 17.43
N ALA A 120 -9.69 4.62 16.22
CA ALA A 120 -10.54 5.06 15.11
C ALA A 120 -12.04 4.92 15.41
N ARG A 121 -12.46 3.81 16.03
CA ARG A 121 -13.85 3.60 16.46
C ARG A 121 -14.30 4.63 17.51
N THR A 122 -13.42 4.97 18.42
CA THR A 122 -13.74 5.95 19.48
C THR A 122 -13.85 7.37 18.90
N ILE A 123 -13.01 7.73 17.93
CA ILE A 123 -12.96 9.08 17.34
C ILE A 123 -14.03 9.27 16.27
N PHE A 124 -14.20 8.30 15.37
CA PHE A 124 -15.04 8.42 14.16
C PHE A 124 -16.34 7.61 14.25
N GLY A 125 -16.47 6.74 15.25
CA GLY A 125 -17.57 5.80 15.38
C GLY A 125 -17.29 4.46 14.68
N ALA A 126 -18.16 3.48 14.94
CA ALA A 126 -18.06 2.14 14.35
C ALA A 126 -18.55 2.05 12.89
N PRO A 127 -19.57 2.84 12.44
CA PRO A 127 -20.08 2.75 11.08
C PRO A 127 -19.06 3.21 10.05
N ASN A 128 -19.15 2.62 8.84
CA ASN A 128 -18.37 3.09 7.71
C ASN A 128 -18.87 4.47 7.27
N VAL A 129 -17.91 5.34 6.91
CA VAL A 129 -18.19 6.68 6.38
C VAL A 129 -17.80 6.75 4.91
N ALA A 130 -18.52 7.57 4.14
CA ALA A 130 -18.20 7.80 2.73
C ALA A 130 -17.54 9.15 2.55
N VAL A 131 -16.56 9.19 1.65
CA VAL A 131 -15.90 10.43 1.20
C VAL A 131 -16.47 10.80 -0.15
N VAL A 132 -16.97 12.04 -0.29
CA VAL A 132 -17.56 12.53 -1.53
C VAL A 132 -16.42 12.90 -2.49
N ALA A 133 -16.36 12.24 -3.64
CA ALA A 133 -15.36 12.57 -4.65
C ALA A 133 -15.56 13.99 -5.21
N PRO A 134 -14.47 14.73 -5.52
CA PRO A 134 -14.57 16.00 -6.21
C PRO A 134 -15.31 15.90 -7.55
N GLU A 135 -16.02 16.95 -7.94
CA GLU A 135 -16.80 16.97 -9.19
C GLU A 135 -15.98 16.67 -10.45
N TRP A 136 -14.74 17.14 -10.50
CA TRP A 136 -13.83 16.89 -11.62
C TRP A 136 -13.39 15.42 -11.78
N LEU A 137 -13.63 14.57 -10.77
CA LEU A 137 -13.46 13.10 -10.83
C LEU A 137 -14.74 12.35 -11.17
N ASN A 138 -15.86 13.05 -11.33
CA ASN A 138 -17.13 12.44 -11.74
C ASN A 138 -17.16 12.28 -13.27
N GLY A 139 -17.75 11.16 -13.71
CA GLY A 139 -17.80 10.84 -15.14
C GLY A 139 -16.73 9.85 -15.58
N GLY A 140 -16.50 9.76 -16.89
CA GLY A 140 -15.55 8.83 -17.48
C GLY A 140 -15.29 9.12 -18.95
N LEU A 141 -14.18 8.59 -19.45
CA LEU A 141 -13.80 8.64 -20.86
C LEU A 141 -14.41 7.42 -21.56
N MET A 142 -15.20 7.66 -22.61
CA MET A 142 -15.76 6.58 -23.42
C MET A 142 -14.82 6.27 -24.58
N LEU A 143 -14.22 5.09 -24.59
CA LEU A 143 -13.33 4.59 -25.65
C LEU A 143 -13.75 3.18 -26.03
N LEU A 144 -13.87 2.90 -27.31
CA LEU A 144 -14.23 1.58 -27.87
C LEU A 144 -15.52 0.98 -27.27
N GLY A 145 -16.50 1.83 -26.92
CA GLY A 145 -17.74 1.39 -26.30
C GLY A 145 -17.62 0.98 -24.82
N VAL A 146 -16.50 1.30 -24.19
CA VAL A 146 -16.25 1.06 -22.75
C VAL A 146 -16.04 2.39 -22.05
N THR A 147 -16.67 2.58 -20.89
CA THR A 147 -16.49 3.77 -20.05
C THR A 147 -15.37 3.54 -19.04
N PHE A 148 -14.36 4.40 -19.07
CA PHE A 148 -13.24 4.43 -18.14
C PHE A 148 -13.48 5.53 -17.09
N PRO A 149 -13.86 5.20 -15.82
CA PRO A 149 -14.15 6.21 -14.82
C PRO A 149 -12.94 7.07 -14.48
N TYR A 150 -13.10 8.39 -14.43
CA TYR A 150 -12.01 9.33 -14.10
C TYR A 150 -11.36 9.04 -12.75
N LYS A 151 -12.12 8.57 -11.75
CA LYS A 151 -11.60 8.15 -10.44
C LYS A 151 -10.50 7.09 -10.57
N ARG A 152 -10.72 6.07 -11.41
CA ARG A 152 -9.75 5.00 -11.63
C ARG A 152 -8.54 5.43 -12.44
N LEU A 153 -8.73 6.30 -13.44
CA LEU A 153 -7.63 6.90 -14.21
C LEU A 153 -6.75 7.76 -13.31
N PHE A 154 -7.36 8.55 -12.41
CA PHE A 154 -6.64 9.34 -11.43
C PHE A 154 -5.80 8.47 -10.48
N ILE A 155 -6.37 7.38 -9.97
CA ILE A 155 -5.64 6.43 -9.12
C ILE A 155 -4.44 5.83 -9.88
N LEU A 156 -4.61 5.42 -11.13
CA LEU A 156 -3.51 4.94 -11.98
C LEU A 156 -2.41 5.98 -12.10
N ALA A 157 -2.76 7.23 -12.41
CA ALA A 157 -1.80 8.34 -12.52
C ALA A 157 -1.07 8.58 -11.19
N LEU A 158 -1.79 8.55 -10.06
CA LEU A 158 -1.22 8.71 -8.73
C LEU A 158 -0.24 7.59 -8.37
N VAL A 159 -0.57 6.35 -8.72
CA VAL A 159 0.31 5.19 -8.49
C VAL A 159 1.57 5.30 -9.35
N LEU A 160 1.45 5.64 -10.62
CA LEU A 160 2.60 5.87 -11.51
C LEU A 160 3.50 6.99 -10.98
N LEU A 161 2.91 8.10 -10.54
CA LEU A 161 3.65 9.20 -9.92
C LEU A 161 4.36 8.73 -8.63
N SER A 162 3.69 7.96 -7.80
CA SER A 162 4.25 7.41 -6.54
C SER A 162 5.44 6.48 -6.81
N ILE A 163 5.33 5.61 -7.81
CA ILE A 163 6.43 4.73 -8.25
C ILE A 163 7.60 5.57 -8.79
N PHE A 164 7.31 6.57 -9.60
CA PHE A 164 8.32 7.47 -10.16
C PHE A 164 9.07 8.22 -9.04
N LEU A 165 8.35 8.82 -8.10
CA LEU A 165 8.94 9.51 -6.95
C LEU A 165 9.77 8.57 -6.08
N LEU A 166 9.28 7.36 -5.82
CA LEU A 166 10.03 6.34 -5.10
C LEU A 166 11.32 5.94 -5.84
N PHE A 167 11.24 5.76 -7.17
CA PHE A 167 12.41 5.46 -7.99
C PHE A 167 13.45 6.60 -7.91
N VAL A 168 13.02 7.84 -8.08
CA VAL A 168 13.90 9.01 -7.95
C VAL A 168 14.52 9.06 -6.56
N TYR A 169 13.72 8.86 -5.51
CA TYR A 169 14.23 8.82 -4.14
C TYR A 169 15.31 7.75 -3.95
N LEU A 170 15.05 6.51 -4.36
CA LEU A 170 15.94 5.38 -4.15
C LEU A 170 17.24 5.46 -4.98
N TYR A 171 17.19 6.01 -6.20
CA TYR A 171 18.32 5.99 -7.12
C TYR A 171 19.07 7.32 -7.21
N LYS A 172 18.40 8.44 -7.00
CA LYS A 172 18.98 9.77 -7.17
C LYS A 172 19.35 10.46 -5.87
N THR A 173 18.80 10.05 -4.70
CA THR A 173 19.11 10.71 -3.42
C THR A 173 20.18 9.99 -2.61
N PRO A 174 20.96 10.71 -1.78
CA PRO A 174 21.92 10.09 -0.85
C PRO A 174 21.24 9.17 0.18
N SER A 175 20.01 9.51 0.59
CA SER A 175 19.22 8.72 1.53
C SER A 175 18.82 7.37 0.94
N GLY A 176 18.37 7.34 -0.31
CA GLY A 176 18.04 6.10 -1.02
C GLY A 176 19.28 5.21 -1.25
N ARG A 177 20.42 5.80 -1.57
CA ARG A 177 21.69 5.03 -1.69
C ARG A 177 22.07 4.36 -0.38
N ARG A 178 21.97 5.08 0.76
CA ARG A 178 22.21 4.51 2.10
C ARG A 178 21.23 3.37 2.41
N MET A 179 19.96 3.55 2.05
CA MET A 179 18.93 2.54 2.23
C MET A 179 19.27 1.26 1.46
N LYS A 180 19.67 1.35 0.20
CA LYS A 180 20.15 0.21 -0.59
C LYS A 180 21.38 -0.45 0.01
N ALA A 181 22.36 0.34 0.48
CA ALA A 181 23.57 -0.20 1.10
C ALA A 181 23.23 -1.03 2.34
N VAL A 182 22.33 -0.56 3.21
CA VAL A 182 21.87 -1.28 4.40
C VAL A 182 21.09 -2.54 4.02
N THR A 183 20.27 -2.51 2.96
CA THR A 183 19.54 -3.69 2.47
C THR A 183 20.48 -4.76 1.92
N LEU A 184 21.59 -4.36 1.27
CA LEU A 184 22.58 -5.30 0.71
C LEU A 184 23.42 -5.96 1.81
N ASN A 185 24.00 -5.17 2.69
CA ASN A 185 24.79 -5.67 3.83
C ASN A 185 24.75 -4.67 4.98
N ARG A 186 23.97 -5.00 6.00
CA ARG A 186 23.71 -4.14 7.16
C ARG A 186 24.96 -3.90 7.99
N GLU A 187 25.77 -4.94 8.20
CA GLU A 187 26.99 -4.87 9.02
C GLU A 187 28.05 -4.02 8.34
N MET A 188 28.32 -4.30 7.07
CA MET A 188 29.28 -3.53 6.28
C MET A 188 28.90 -2.06 6.17
N ALA A 189 27.61 -1.76 5.93
CA ALA A 189 27.13 -0.39 5.88
C ALA A 189 27.34 0.34 7.22
N SER A 190 27.18 -0.37 8.35
CA SER A 190 27.44 0.18 9.68
C SER A 190 28.94 0.47 9.89
N CYS A 191 29.83 -0.42 9.45
CA CYS A 191 31.29 -0.21 9.52
C CYS A 191 31.71 1.01 8.68
N LEU A 192 31.02 1.30 7.58
CA LEU A 192 31.24 2.49 6.76
C LEU A 192 30.57 3.76 7.31
N GLY A 193 30.11 3.77 8.57
CA GLY A 193 29.54 4.93 9.24
C GLY A 193 28.08 5.24 8.89
N VAL A 194 27.36 4.33 8.20
CA VAL A 194 25.94 4.52 7.91
C VAL A 194 25.12 4.18 9.15
N SER A 195 24.39 5.15 9.69
CA SER A 195 23.46 4.92 10.80
C SER A 195 22.27 4.08 10.34
N THR A 196 22.31 2.76 10.56
CA THR A 196 21.26 1.81 10.17
C THR A 196 19.94 2.18 10.82
N ARG A 197 19.92 2.61 12.09
CA ARG A 197 18.71 3.06 12.79
C ARG A 197 17.98 4.21 12.08
N LYS A 198 18.72 5.24 11.60
CA LYS A 198 18.13 6.36 10.86
C LYS A 198 17.59 5.91 9.50
N VAL A 199 18.25 4.95 8.87
CA VAL A 199 17.81 4.38 7.58
C VAL A 199 16.51 3.60 7.78
N ASP A 200 16.44 2.76 8.81
CA ASP A 200 15.24 1.98 9.14
C ASP A 200 14.03 2.87 9.44
N SER A 201 14.21 3.89 10.29
CA SER A 201 13.15 4.85 10.61
C SER A 201 12.62 5.57 9.36
N ARG A 202 13.51 5.94 8.43
CA ARG A 202 13.11 6.56 7.15
C ARG A 202 12.39 5.58 6.24
N ALA A 203 12.85 4.33 6.16
CA ALA A 203 12.20 3.29 5.39
C ALA A 203 10.79 3.02 5.91
N PHE A 204 10.65 2.94 7.23
CA PHE A 204 9.35 2.73 7.87
C PHE A 204 8.39 3.90 7.63
N ALA A 205 8.87 5.15 7.77
CA ALA A 205 8.08 6.35 7.49
C ALA A 205 7.64 6.42 6.02
N LEU A 206 8.53 6.09 5.08
CA LEU A 206 8.17 6.04 3.66
C LEU A 206 7.13 4.95 3.37
N GLY A 207 7.33 3.75 3.91
CA GLY A 207 6.39 2.64 3.70
C GLY A 207 5.00 2.95 4.25
N SER A 208 4.90 3.45 5.48
CA SER A 208 3.63 3.88 6.08
C SER A 208 3.00 5.06 5.33
N GLY A 209 3.81 6.01 4.83
CA GLY A 209 3.32 7.11 4.00
C GLY A 209 2.68 6.64 2.69
N PHE A 210 3.29 5.66 1.99
CA PHE A 210 2.68 5.06 0.79
C PHE A 210 1.37 4.33 1.12
N ALA A 211 1.29 3.62 2.26
CA ALA A 211 0.04 3.05 2.72
C ALA A 211 -1.03 4.13 2.98
N GLY A 212 -0.63 5.30 3.52
CA GLY A 212 -1.51 6.46 3.67
C GLY A 212 -2.08 6.98 2.35
N ILE A 213 -1.25 7.11 1.30
CA ILE A 213 -1.72 7.48 -0.06
C ILE A 213 -2.68 6.41 -0.60
N ALA A 214 -2.41 5.13 -0.39
CA ALA A 214 -3.30 4.06 -0.80
C ALA A 214 -4.67 4.18 -0.10
N GLY A 215 -4.68 4.50 1.20
CA GLY A 215 -5.90 4.78 1.95
C GLY A 215 -6.68 5.95 1.38
N CYS A 216 -6.02 7.06 1.06
CA CYS A 216 -6.62 8.20 0.36
C CYS A 216 -7.24 7.77 -0.98
N SER A 217 -6.53 6.93 -1.76
CA SER A 217 -7.04 6.44 -3.05
C SER A 217 -8.28 5.55 -2.89
N LEU A 218 -8.33 4.72 -1.85
CA LEU A 218 -9.47 3.83 -1.56
C LEU A 218 -10.76 4.60 -1.27
N THR A 219 -10.67 5.83 -0.72
CA THR A 219 -11.85 6.66 -0.47
C THR A 219 -12.63 7.02 -1.74
N LEU A 220 -11.98 7.00 -2.92
CA LEU A 220 -12.63 7.25 -4.21
C LEU A 220 -13.47 6.07 -4.71
N ILE A 221 -13.22 4.86 -4.19
CA ILE A 221 -13.82 3.63 -4.69
C ILE A 221 -14.91 3.12 -3.75
N GLY A 222 -14.73 3.31 -2.44
CA GLY A 222 -15.65 2.76 -1.46
C GLY A 222 -15.71 3.54 -0.15
N SER A 223 -16.61 3.09 0.72
CA SER A 223 -16.68 3.58 2.11
C SER A 223 -15.47 3.12 2.91
N ILE A 224 -15.09 3.92 3.88
CA ILE A 224 -13.98 3.66 4.78
C ILE A 224 -14.49 3.34 6.18
N GLY A 225 -13.77 2.49 6.89
CA GLY A 225 -14.14 2.10 8.24
C GLY A 225 -12.92 1.70 9.08
N PRO A 226 -13.12 1.50 10.38
CA PRO A 226 -12.03 1.18 11.31
C PRO A 226 -11.28 -0.12 10.98
N THR A 227 -11.90 -1.04 10.23
CA THR A 227 -11.31 -2.34 9.84
C THR A 227 -10.80 -2.36 8.41
N LEU A 228 -10.75 -1.19 7.73
CA LEU A 228 -10.30 -1.10 6.33
C LEU A 228 -8.92 -1.74 6.13
N GLY A 229 -8.00 -1.51 7.05
CA GLY A 229 -6.63 -2.01 6.97
C GLY A 229 -6.53 -3.52 6.96
N THR A 230 -7.32 -4.20 7.78
CA THR A 230 -7.32 -5.67 7.88
C THR A 230 -7.79 -6.35 6.60
N ALA A 231 -8.64 -5.70 5.80
CA ALA A 231 -9.12 -6.24 4.54
C ALA A 231 -8.03 -6.32 3.45
N TYR A 232 -7.01 -5.45 3.53
CA TYR A 232 -5.98 -5.32 2.50
C TYR A 232 -4.59 -5.81 2.93
N ILE A 233 -4.33 -5.97 4.24
CA ILE A 233 -3.00 -6.35 4.72
C ILE A 233 -2.57 -7.73 4.22
N VAL A 234 -3.50 -8.68 4.16
CA VAL A 234 -3.24 -10.05 3.68
C VAL A 234 -2.87 -10.00 2.20
N ASP A 235 -3.62 -9.27 1.38
CA ASP A 235 -3.37 -9.10 -0.05
C ASP A 235 -1.98 -8.47 -0.27
N ALA A 236 -1.62 -7.47 0.54
CA ALA A 236 -0.31 -6.82 0.47
C ALA A 236 0.84 -7.78 0.80
N PHE A 237 0.71 -8.61 1.84
CA PHE A 237 1.70 -9.64 2.15
C PHE A 237 1.83 -10.66 1.03
N MET A 238 0.72 -11.13 0.48
CA MET A 238 0.72 -12.06 -0.65
C MET A 238 1.48 -11.50 -1.86
N ILE A 239 1.25 -10.23 -2.19
CA ILE A 239 1.93 -9.55 -3.30
C ILE A 239 3.43 -9.45 -3.04
N VAL A 240 3.84 -9.06 -1.83
CA VAL A 240 5.26 -8.89 -1.50
C VAL A 240 5.99 -10.24 -1.52
N ILE A 241 5.37 -11.30 -1.00
CA ILE A 241 5.97 -12.63 -0.99
C ILE A 241 6.00 -13.21 -2.41
N LEU A 242 4.90 -13.11 -3.16
CA LEU A 242 4.82 -13.56 -4.55
C LEU A 242 5.82 -12.82 -5.44
N GLY A 243 5.97 -11.51 -5.25
CA GLY A 243 6.92 -10.68 -6.00
C GLY A 243 8.38 -10.98 -5.66
N GLY A 244 8.62 -11.50 -4.47
CA GLY A 244 9.94 -11.70 -3.87
C GLY A 244 10.30 -10.56 -2.91
N VAL A 245 10.56 -10.92 -1.66
CA VAL A 245 10.82 -9.96 -0.57
C VAL A 245 11.94 -8.97 -0.94
N GLY A 246 11.66 -7.67 -0.77
CA GLY A 246 12.61 -6.59 -1.07
C GLY A 246 12.85 -6.32 -2.57
N LYS A 247 12.10 -6.96 -3.47
CA LYS A 247 12.22 -6.80 -4.93
C LYS A 247 11.07 -5.96 -5.48
N LEU A 248 11.29 -4.65 -5.60
CA LEU A 248 10.27 -3.71 -6.10
C LEU A 248 9.72 -4.11 -7.48
N LYS A 249 10.57 -4.57 -8.40
CA LYS A 249 10.11 -5.04 -9.72
C LYS A 249 9.18 -6.24 -9.61
N GLY A 250 9.50 -7.19 -8.73
CA GLY A 250 8.65 -8.35 -8.46
C GLY A 250 7.31 -7.95 -7.84
N THR A 251 7.32 -7.04 -6.88
CA THR A 251 6.11 -6.49 -6.24
C THR A 251 5.18 -5.84 -7.28
N ILE A 252 5.73 -5.06 -8.24
CA ILE A 252 4.95 -4.43 -9.31
C ILE A 252 4.25 -5.48 -10.17
N ILE A 253 5.00 -6.49 -10.63
CA ILE A 253 4.44 -7.56 -11.49
C ILE A 253 3.40 -8.37 -10.72
N ALA A 254 3.69 -8.75 -9.47
CA ALA A 254 2.78 -9.52 -8.62
C ALA A 254 1.47 -8.77 -8.35
N ALA A 255 1.53 -7.47 -8.06
CA ALA A 255 0.34 -6.67 -7.77
C ALA A 255 -0.58 -6.54 -8.99
N LEU A 256 -0.02 -6.26 -10.16
CA LEU A 256 -0.80 -6.16 -11.40
C LEU A 256 -1.40 -7.52 -11.79
N MET A 257 -0.60 -8.59 -11.69
CA MET A 257 -1.07 -9.94 -11.96
C MET A 257 -2.20 -10.35 -11.01
N LEU A 258 -2.04 -10.07 -9.71
CA LEU A 258 -3.04 -10.37 -8.69
C LEU A 258 -4.33 -9.57 -8.91
N GLY A 259 -4.21 -8.27 -9.21
CA GLY A 259 -5.37 -7.43 -9.52
C GLY A 259 -6.16 -7.93 -10.74
N ILE A 260 -5.48 -8.32 -11.81
CA ILE A 260 -6.12 -8.85 -13.02
C ILE A 260 -6.77 -10.20 -12.71
N VAL A 261 -6.04 -11.16 -12.12
CA VAL A 261 -6.55 -12.49 -11.80
C VAL A 261 -7.76 -12.41 -10.86
N SER A 262 -7.67 -11.60 -9.79
CA SER A 262 -8.79 -11.41 -8.85
C SER A 262 -10.05 -10.91 -9.56
N THR A 263 -9.92 -9.91 -10.45
CA THR A 263 -11.06 -9.32 -11.16
C THR A 263 -11.72 -10.31 -12.12
N PHE A 264 -10.93 -11.15 -12.81
CA PHE A 264 -11.49 -12.19 -13.69
C PHE A 264 -12.16 -13.32 -12.92
N VAL A 265 -11.59 -13.74 -11.79
CA VAL A 265 -12.19 -14.77 -10.94
C VAL A 265 -13.46 -14.26 -10.27
N GLU A 266 -13.46 -13.00 -9.82
CA GLU A 266 -14.61 -12.34 -9.19
C GLU A 266 -15.81 -12.20 -10.15
N MET A 267 -15.56 -12.10 -11.45
CA MET A 267 -16.61 -12.08 -12.46
C MET A 267 -17.45 -13.37 -12.51
N SER A 268 -16.85 -14.51 -12.16
CA SER A 268 -17.50 -15.83 -12.21
C SER A 268 -17.94 -16.33 -10.84
N THR A 269 -17.50 -15.65 -9.75
CA THR A 269 -17.70 -16.09 -8.37
C THR A 269 -18.00 -14.90 -7.47
N SER A 270 -18.19 -15.11 -6.17
CA SER A 270 -18.24 -14.01 -5.20
C SER A 270 -16.83 -13.51 -4.84
N ALA A 271 -16.72 -12.26 -4.39
CA ALA A 271 -15.45 -11.65 -3.96
C ALA A 271 -14.71 -12.50 -2.90
N THR A 272 -15.45 -13.15 -2.00
CA THR A 272 -14.88 -14.03 -0.96
C THR A 272 -14.26 -15.29 -1.58
N ILE A 273 -14.96 -15.94 -2.51
CA ILE A 273 -14.45 -17.14 -3.20
C ILE A 273 -13.26 -16.78 -4.09
N ALA A 274 -13.31 -15.63 -4.77
CA ALA A 274 -12.19 -15.15 -5.57
C ALA A 274 -10.92 -14.97 -4.72
N LYS A 275 -11.02 -14.37 -3.54
CA LYS A 275 -9.88 -14.26 -2.60
C LYS A 275 -9.34 -15.62 -2.19
N LEU A 276 -10.19 -16.60 -1.88
CA LEU A 276 -9.75 -17.94 -1.52
C LEU A 276 -9.01 -18.64 -2.66
N ILE A 277 -9.51 -18.55 -3.90
CA ILE A 277 -8.88 -19.13 -5.09
C ILE A 277 -7.51 -18.50 -5.34
N VAL A 278 -7.44 -17.17 -5.27
CA VAL A 278 -6.18 -16.42 -5.45
C VAL A 278 -5.16 -16.78 -4.37
N PHE A 279 -5.61 -16.88 -3.11
CA PHE A 279 -4.76 -17.30 -2.00
C PHE A 279 -4.20 -18.71 -2.21
N ALA A 280 -5.08 -19.67 -2.54
CA ALA A 280 -4.66 -21.05 -2.83
C ALA A 280 -3.65 -21.12 -3.99
N PHE A 281 -3.90 -20.35 -5.06
CA PHE A 281 -2.98 -20.26 -6.19
C PHE A 281 -1.59 -19.76 -5.76
N ILE A 282 -1.54 -18.72 -4.94
CA ILE A 282 -0.27 -18.16 -4.45
C ILE A 282 0.48 -19.17 -3.57
N VAL A 283 -0.23 -19.86 -2.66
CA VAL A 283 0.38 -20.90 -1.81
C VAL A 283 0.99 -22.01 -2.66
N ILE A 284 0.26 -22.53 -3.65
CA ILE A 284 0.75 -23.56 -4.58
C ILE A 284 1.96 -23.04 -5.36
N PHE A 285 1.89 -21.82 -5.89
CA PHE A 285 3.01 -21.21 -6.62
C PHE A 285 4.28 -21.10 -5.76
N LEU A 286 4.13 -20.69 -4.49
CA LEU A 286 5.26 -20.54 -3.57
C LEU A 286 5.88 -21.88 -3.16
N GLN A 287 5.11 -22.97 -3.16
CA GLN A 287 5.67 -24.31 -2.98
C GLN A 287 6.60 -24.70 -4.14
N TRP A 288 6.29 -24.30 -5.38
CA TRP A 288 7.16 -24.54 -6.53
C TRP A 288 8.32 -23.55 -6.62
N LYS A 289 8.07 -22.29 -6.27
CA LYS A 289 9.07 -21.22 -6.38
C LYS A 289 9.12 -20.34 -5.12
N PRO A 290 9.75 -20.81 -4.03
CA PRO A 290 9.78 -20.11 -2.75
C PRO A 290 10.47 -18.76 -2.79
N THR A 291 11.30 -18.48 -3.81
CA THR A 291 11.98 -17.20 -4.02
C THR A 291 11.09 -16.12 -4.65
N GLY A 292 9.84 -16.45 -4.99
CA GLY A 292 8.92 -15.57 -5.68
C GLY A 292 9.21 -15.39 -7.17
N LEU A 293 8.52 -14.45 -7.84
CA LEU A 293 8.62 -14.20 -9.29
C LEU A 293 10.02 -13.73 -9.68
N VAL A 294 10.62 -12.85 -8.88
CA VAL A 294 11.97 -12.30 -9.09
C VAL A 294 12.91 -12.85 -8.02
N GLY A 295 13.34 -14.11 -8.19
CA GLY A 295 14.32 -14.74 -7.30
C GLY A 295 15.70 -14.08 -7.41
N THR A 296 16.42 -13.94 -6.29
CA THR A 296 17.87 -13.73 -6.35
C THR A 296 18.54 -15.06 -6.65
N LYS A 297 19.29 -15.15 -7.73
CA LYS A 297 20.37 -16.14 -7.80
C LYS A 297 21.38 -15.71 -6.74
N VAL A 298 21.34 -16.29 -5.55
CA VAL A 298 22.48 -16.27 -4.65
C VAL A 298 23.54 -17.06 -5.40
N ARG A 299 24.60 -16.39 -5.86
CA ARG A 299 25.79 -17.06 -6.31
C ARG A 299 26.33 -17.76 -5.06
N ALA A 300 26.12 -19.04 -4.94
CA ALA A 300 26.87 -19.84 -3.99
C ALA A 300 28.35 -19.60 -4.37
N LEU A 301 29.07 -19.00 -3.47
CA LEU A 301 30.54 -19.05 -3.51
C LEU A 301 30.85 -20.46 -3.01
N ASP A 302 31.02 -21.40 -3.97
CA ASP A 302 31.69 -22.67 -3.74
C ASP A 302 33.16 -22.41 -3.43
#